data_51e556abf4209e2fc6411fafd7bacd20
#
_entry.id   51e556abf4209e2fc6411fafd7bacd20
#
_cell.length_a   1.000
_cell.length_b   1.000
_cell.length_c   1.000
_cell.angle_alpha   90.00
_cell.angle_beta   90.00
_cell.angle_gamma   90.00
#
_symmetry.space_group_name_H-M   'P 1'
#
loop_
_entity.id
_entity.type
_entity.pdbx_description
1 polymer ?
#
loop_
_entity_poly.entity_id
_entity_poly.type
_entity_poly.pdbx_seq_one_letter_code
_entity_poly.pdbx_strand_id
1 'polypeptide(L)'
;NLIEFVQKFHNNPKKWIRLRQTNSKTTIAVKHILAPNETSIQQMLETELEVSSMQEANNLLEALGFYHRGDEEKERISYILFDHEIDIDTWPGIPTYFEVEGKSEKDLNEFLSKLGYSMSDTVSCTVDEIYLKHGISILDRKRLRFDDFK
;
A
#
# COMPACT_ATOMS: atom_id res chain seq x y z
N ASN A 1 4.58 -22.28 17.29
CA ASN A 1 4.33 -21.50 18.50
C ASN A 1 4.19 -20.02 18.11
N LEU A 2 3.45 -19.20 18.88
CA LEU A 2 3.15 -17.81 18.54
C LEU A 2 4.43 -16.96 18.38
N ILE A 3 5.40 -17.10 19.25
CA ILE A 3 6.67 -16.37 19.20
C ILE A 3 7.42 -16.67 17.91
N GLU A 4 7.50 -17.93 17.53
CA GLU A 4 8.15 -18.34 16.28
C GLU A 4 7.40 -17.79 15.04
N PHE A 5 6.07 -17.75 15.08
CA PHE A 5 5.25 -17.17 14.02
C PHE A 5 5.52 -15.67 13.88
N VAL A 6 5.48 -14.91 14.98
CA VAL A 6 5.74 -13.47 14.99
C VAL A 6 7.14 -13.15 14.48
N GLN A 7 8.16 -13.89 14.93
CA GLN A 7 9.53 -13.73 14.45
C GLN A 7 9.66 -13.98 12.95
N LYS A 8 9.04 -15.05 12.43
CA LYS A 8 9.02 -15.33 10.98
C LYS A 8 8.30 -14.25 10.19
N PHE A 9 7.26 -13.66 10.77
CA PHE A 9 6.53 -12.58 10.13
C PHE A 9 7.40 -11.30 10.05
N HIS A 10 8.00 -10.88 11.16
CA HIS A 10 8.87 -9.68 11.22
C HIS A 10 10.11 -9.80 10.34
N ASN A 11 10.67 -10.99 10.19
CA ASN A 11 11.83 -11.24 9.35
C ASN A 11 11.51 -11.33 7.85
N ASN A 12 10.24 -11.20 7.46
CA ASN A 12 9.85 -11.20 6.06
C ASN A 12 9.55 -9.77 5.58
N PRO A 13 10.48 -9.13 4.83
CA PRO A 13 10.31 -7.75 4.37
C PRO A 13 9.17 -7.60 3.36
N LYS A 14 8.64 -8.72 2.84
CA LYS A 14 7.52 -8.75 1.88
C LYS A 14 6.16 -8.91 2.57
N LYS A 15 6.13 -8.94 3.91
CA LYS A 15 4.90 -9.06 4.69
C LYS A 15 4.78 -7.95 5.70
N TRP A 16 3.60 -7.36 5.80
CA TRP A 16 3.30 -6.39 6.86
C TRP A 16 1.83 -6.43 7.23
N ILE A 17 1.53 -5.91 8.40
CA ILE A 17 0.19 -5.65 8.88
C ILE A 17 -0.07 -4.16 8.71
N ARG A 18 -1.25 -3.82 8.19
CA ARG A 18 -1.73 -2.45 8.08
C ARG A 18 -3.02 -2.28 8.86
N LEU A 19 -3.05 -1.32 9.78
CA LEU A 19 -4.28 -0.75 10.30
C LEU A 19 -4.60 0.50 9.49
N ARG A 20 -5.84 0.61 9.00
CA ARG A 20 -6.31 1.75 8.24
C ARG A 20 -7.61 2.27 8.82
N GLN A 21 -7.69 3.56 9.03
CA GLN A 21 -8.92 4.25 9.35
C GLN A 21 -9.28 5.19 8.19
N THR A 22 -10.51 5.08 7.71
CA THR A 22 -11.12 5.99 6.73
C THR A 22 -12.29 6.72 7.41
N ASN A 23 -12.95 7.60 6.67
CA ASN A 23 -14.16 8.27 7.18
C ASN A 23 -15.32 7.30 7.49
N SER A 24 -15.31 6.10 6.89
CA SER A 24 -16.42 5.15 6.96
C SER A 24 -16.13 3.89 7.76
N LYS A 25 -14.87 3.46 7.83
CA LYS A 25 -14.51 2.18 8.47
C LYS A 25 -13.07 2.15 8.96
N THR A 26 -12.81 1.23 9.87
CA THR A 26 -11.46 0.84 10.29
C THR A 26 -11.21 -0.60 9.86
N THR A 27 -10.05 -0.87 9.26
CA THR A 27 -9.69 -2.19 8.79
C THR A 27 -8.29 -2.60 9.26
N ILE A 28 -8.10 -3.89 9.46
CA ILE A 28 -6.80 -4.54 9.63
C ILE A 28 -6.54 -5.42 8.42
N ALA A 29 -5.39 -5.30 7.81
CA ALA A 29 -4.99 -6.11 6.67
C ALA A 29 -3.61 -6.71 6.86
N VAL A 30 -3.45 -7.95 6.40
CA VAL A 30 -2.13 -8.58 6.19
C VAL A 30 -1.84 -8.53 4.70
N LYS A 31 -0.75 -7.90 4.33
CA LYS A 31 -0.27 -7.82 2.95
C LYS A 31 0.97 -8.68 2.76
N HIS A 32 1.06 -9.36 1.64
CA HIS A 32 2.19 -10.20 1.28
C HIS A 32 2.50 -10.05 -0.21
N ILE A 33 3.64 -9.46 -0.53
CA ILE A 33 4.17 -9.44 -1.88
C ILE A 33 4.71 -10.83 -2.21
N LEU A 34 4.13 -11.47 -3.22
CA LEU A 34 4.62 -12.73 -3.74
C LEU A 34 5.93 -12.50 -4.51
N ALA A 35 6.77 -13.53 -4.59
CA ALA A 35 7.96 -13.46 -5.43
C ALA A 35 7.53 -13.06 -6.86
N PRO A 36 8.25 -12.15 -7.55
CA PRO A 36 7.92 -11.81 -8.91
C PRO A 36 8.00 -13.10 -9.75
N ASN A 37 6.86 -13.50 -10.30
CA ASN A 37 6.88 -14.36 -11.46
C ASN A 37 7.54 -13.53 -12.58
N GLU A 38 7.93 -14.13 -13.68
CA GLU A 38 8.60 -13.50 -14.83
C GLU A 38 7.77 -12.34 -15.49
N THR A 39 6.74 -11.85 -14.81
CA THR A 39 5.85 -10.78 -15.26
C THR A 39 6.21 -9.47 -14.55
N SER A 40 6.09 -8.36 -15.25
CA SER A 40 6.32 -6.99 -14.74
C SER A 40 5.30 -6.55 -13.69
N ILE A 41 4.26 -7.35 -13.42
CA ILE A 41 3.20 -7.06 -12.46
C ILE A 41 3.52 -7.70 -11.11
N GLN A 42 3.62 -6.87 -10.07
CA GLN A 42 3.82 -7.34 -8.71
C GLN A 42 2.52 -7.94 -8.16
N GLN A 43 2.52 -9.24 -7.89
CA GLN A 43 1.38 -9.91 -7.26
C GLN A 43 1.41 -9.68 -5.75
N MET A 44 0.27 -9.23 -5.20
CA MET A 44 0.08 -9.03 -3.77
C MET A 44 -1.10 -9.88 -3.27
N LEU A 45 -0.87 -10.65 -2.22
CA LEU A 45 -1.96 -11.25 -1.45
C LEU A 45 -2.36 -10.29 -0.34
N GLU A 46 -3.64 -10.03 -0.20
CA GLU A 46 -4.20 -9.24 0.87
C GLU A 46 -5.35 -10.00 1.54
N THR A 47 -5.34 -10.01 2.87
CA THR A 47 -6.45 -10.48 3.70
C THR A 47 -6.84 -9.32 4.59
N GLU A 48 -8.03 -8.80 4.42
CA GLU A 48 -8.54 -7.64 5.16
C GLU A 48 -9.78 -8.00 5.99
N LEU A 49 -9.87 -7.44 7.17
CA LEU A 49 -11.03 -7.52 8.07
C LEU A 49 -11.40 -6.13 8.56
N GLU A 50 -12.71 -5.87 8.68
CA GLU A 50 -13.20 -4.68 9.35
C GLU A 50 -13.16 -4.89 10.87
N VAL A 51 -12.74 -3.87 11.60
CA VAL A 51 -12.64 -3.85 13.07
C VAL A 51 -13.37 -2.63 13.63
N SER A 52 -13.87 -2.75 14.84
CA SER A 52 -14.67 -1.70 15.49
C SER A 52 -13.85 -0.51 15.98
N SER A 53 -12.56 -0.71 16.25
CA SER A 53 -11.71 0.30 16.87
C SER A 53 -10.25 0.18 16.43
N MET A 54 -9.68 1.27 15.94
CA MET A 54 -8.24 1.38 15.65
C MET A 54 -7.40 1.10 16.90
N GLN A 55 -7.78 1.70 18.02
CA GLN A 55 -7.04 1.59 19.27
C GLN A 55 -7.03 0.14 19.81
N GLU A 56 -8.20 -0.53 19.80
CA GLU A 56 -8.28 -1.91 20.28
C GLU A 56 -7.54 -2.88 19.38
N ALA A 57 -7.60 -2.67 18.05
CA ALA A 57 -6.84 -3.47 17.11
C ALA A 57 -5.33 -3.28 17.28
N ASN A 58 -4.86 -2.04 17.51
CA ASN A 58 -3.47 -1.78 17.82
C ASN A 58 -3.03 -2.46 19.11
N ASN A 59 -3.82 -2.33 20.20
CA ASN A 59 -3.54 -2.97 21.48
C ASN A 59 -3.45 -4.50 21.34
N LEU A 60 -4.33 -5.09 20.53
CA LEU A 60 -4.29 -6.53 20.25
C LEU A 60 -3.00 -6.93 19.54
N LEU A 61 -2.59 -6.16 18.52
CA LEU A 61 -1.33 -6.43 17.79
C LEU A 61 -0.13 -6.32 18.72
N GLU A 62 -0.07 -5.31 19.58
CA GLU A 62 1.00 -5.15 20.58
C GLU A 62 1.02 -6.33 21.57
N ALA A 63 -0.15 -6.76 22.07
CA ALA A 63 -0.26 -7.93 22.95
C ALA A 63 0.19 -9.23 22.27
N LEU A 64 0.06 -9.33 20.94
CA LEU A 64 0.56 -10.45 20.13
C LEU A 64 2.08 -10.33 19.84
N GLY A 65 2.74 -9.25 20.24
CA GLY A 65 4.17 -9.02 20.05
C GLY A 65 4.55 -8.30 18.75
N PHE A 66 3.57 -7.71 18.03
CA PHE A 66 3.86 -6.82 16.93
C PHE A 66 4.16 -5.41 17.46
N TYR A 67 5.03 -4.68 16.78
CA TYR A 67 5.34 -3.30 17.13
C TYR A 67 4.86 -2.33 16.05
N HIS A 68 4.42 -1.17 16.48
CA HIS A 68 4.02 -0.09 15.61
C HIS A 68 5.24 0.51 14.88
N ARG A 69 5.23 0.47 13.56
CA ARG A 69 6.34 0.96 12.73
C ARG A 69 6.25 2.45 12.47
N GLY A 70 5.07 2.94 12.15
CA GLY A 70 4.83 4.35 11.86
C GLY A 70 3.40 4.64 11.44
N ASP A 71 3.06 5.93 11.48
CA ASP A 71 1.78 6.48 11.03
C ASP A 71 1.95 7.14 9.67
N GLU A 72 1.04 6.83 8.77
CA GLU A 72 0.98 7.41 7.43
C GLU A 72 -0.44 7.91 7.17
N GLU A 73 -0.55 9.03 6.47
CA GLU A 73 -1.82 9.50 5.93
C GLU A 73 -1.71 9.74 4.43
N LYS A 74 -2.83 9.54 3.74
CA LYS A 74 -2.98 9.89 2.34
C LYS A 74 -4.43 10.26 2.04
N GLU A 75 -4.64 11.03 1.01
CA GLU A 75 -5.94 11.21 0.40
C GLU A 75 -6.06 10.30 -0.83
N ARG A 76 -7.25 9.68 -0.98
CA ARG A 76 -7.54 8.81 -2.12
C ARG A 76 -8.91 9.11 -2.68
N ILE A 77 -8.99 9.23 -4.00
CA ILE A 77 -10.24 9.31 -4.74
C ILE A 77 -10.25 8.13 -5.71
N SER A 78 -11.25 7.25 -5.58
CA SER A 78 -11.38 6.06 -6.42
C SER A 78 -12.44 6.26 -7.49
N TYR A 79 -12.15 5.82 -8.69
CA TYR A 79 -13.07 5.80 -9.84
C TYR A 79 -13.10 4.41 -10.46
N ILE A 80 -14.22 4.08 -11.10
CA ILE A 80 -14.31 2.92 -12.00
C ILE A 80 -14.38 3.45 -13.44
N LEU A 81 -13.45 3.05 -14.27
CA LEU A 81 -13.40 3.41 -15.67
C LEU A 81 -13.03 2.19 -16.52
N PHE A 82 -13.87 1.86 -17.53
CA PHE A 82 -13.69 0.66 -18.39
C PHE A 82 -13.44 -0.63 -17.57
N ASP A 83 -14.21 -0.83 -16.50
CA ASP A 83 -14.13 -1.97 -15.58
C ASP A 83 -12.81 -2.10 -14.79
N HIS A 84 -11.99 -1.05 -14.78
CA HIS A 84 -10.80 -0.91 -13.95
C HIS A 84 -11.04 0.07 -12.81
N GLU A 85 -10.54 -0.26 -11.62
CA GLU A 85 -10.45 0.66 -10.52
C GLU A 85 -9.21 1.55 -10.71
N ILE A 86 -9.42 2.86 -10.60
CA ILE A 86 -8.37 3.88 -10.65
C ILE A 86 -8.39 4.61 -9.34
N ASP A 87 -7.29 4.58 -8.63
CA ASP A 87 -7.08 5.32 -7.40
C ASP A 87 -6.18 6.53 -7.66
N ILE A 88 -6.70 7.72 -7.41
CA ILE A 88 -5.90 8.95 -7.40
C ILE A 88 -5.40 9.15 -5.99
N ASP A 89 -4.10 8.98 -5.79
CA ASP A 89 -3.45 9.07 -4.49
C ASP A 89 -2.66 10.36 -4.35
N THR A 90 -2.95 11.11 -3.30
CA THR A 90 -2.16 12.25 -2.85
C THR A 90 -1.48 11.88 -1.55
N TRP A 91 -0.16 11.93 -1.55
CA TRP A 91 0.69 11.64 -0.41
C TRP A 91 1.46 12.89 0.04
N PRO A 92 1.80 13.00 1.33
CA PRO A 92 2.59 14.11 1.84
C PRO A 92 3.93 14.28 1.12
N GLY A 93 4.21 15.46 0.59
CA GLY A 93 5.53 15.84 0.06
C GLY A 93 5.90 15.31 -1.32
N ILE A 94 5.01 14.58 -2.00
CA ILE A 94 5.22 14.13 -3.39
C ILE A 94 4.01 14.50 -4.28
N PRO A 95 4.20 14.57 -5.60
CA PRO A 95 3.10 14.81 -6.53
C PRO A 95 2.02 13.73 -6.45
N THR A 96 0.77 14.13 -6.66
CA THR A 96 -0.35 13.21 -6.83
C THR A 96 -0.11 12.30 -8.05
N TYR A 97 -0.44 11.03 -7.91
CA TYR A 97 -0.36 10.05 -8.99
C TYR A 97 -1.63 9.18 -9.00
N PHE A 98 -1.80 8.38 -10.03
CA PHE A 98 -2.86 7.39 -10.05
C PHE A 98 -2.30 5.97 -10.06
N GLU A 99 -2.99 5.09 -9.35
CA GLU A 99 -2.78 3.66 -9.36
C GLU A 99 -3.88 3.00 -10.19
N VAL A 100 -3.54 1.95 -10.92
CA VAL A 100 -4.50 1.11 -11.62
C VAL A 100 -4.11 -0.35 -11.46
N GLU A 101 -5.11 -1.18 -11.15
CA GLU A 101 -4.93 -2.62 -11.08
C GLU A 101 -5.55 -3.28 -12.31
N GLY A 102 -4.82 -4.21 -12.91
CA GLY A 102 -5.28 -4.99 -14.05
C GLY A 102 -5.11 -6.48 -13.82
N LYS A 103 -5.91 -7.27 -14.54
CA LYS A 103 -5.90 -8.74 -14.47
C LYS A 103 -4.65 -9.34 -15.11
N SER A 104 -4.01 -8.61 -16.00
CA SER A 104 -2.80 -9.00 -16.73
C SER A 104 -2.10 -7.77 -17.31
N GLU A 105 -0.84 -7.92 -17.73
CA GLU A 105 -0.09 -6.88 -18.42
C GLU A 105 -0.77 -6.43 -19.73
N LYS A 106 -1.34 -7.38 -20.47
CA LYS A 106 -2.11 -7.09 -21.70
C LYS A 106 -3.34 -6.23 -21.39
N ASP A 107 -4.08 -6.58 -20.35
CA ASP A 107 -5.27 -5.86 -19.89
C ASP A 107 -4.92 -4.42 -19.48
N LEU A 108 -3.85 -4.24 -18.70
CA LEU A 108 -3.34 -2.91 -18.34
C LEU A 108 -2.91 -2.10 -19.57
N ASN A 109 -2.21 -2.70 -20.51
CA ASN A 109 -1.76 -1.99 -21.72
C ASN A 109 -2.94 -1.56 -22.60
N GLU A 110 -3.96 -2.38 -22.72
CA GLU A 110 -5.19 -2.01 -23.43
C GLU A 110 -5.94 -0.87 -22.73
N PHE A 111 -6.01 -0.91 -21.40
CA PHE A 111 -6.60 0.16 -20.59
C PHE A 111 -5.82 1.48 -20.74
N LEU A 112 -4.50 1.46 -20.55
CA LEU A 112 -3.64 2.63 -20.65
C LEU A 112 -3.71 3.27 -22.04
N SER A 113 -3.75 2.45 -23.10
CA SER A 113 -3.86 2.93 -24.47
C SER A 113 -5.14 3.72 -24.72
N LYS A 114 -6.26 3.39 -24.07
CA LYS A 114 -7.52 4.15 -24.14
C LYS A 114 -7.40 5.55 -23.50
N LEU A 115 -6.46 5.70 -22.56
CA LEU A 115 -6.17 6.96 -21.90
C LEU A 115 -5.03 7.74 -22.57
N GLY A 116 -4.44 7.20 -23.64
CA GLY A 116 -3.31 7.82 -24.34
C GLY A 116 -1.95 7.55 -23.68
N TYR A 117 -1.87 6.57 -22.78
CA TYR A 117 -0.64 6.13 -22.12
C TYR A 117 -0.19 4.77 -22.64
N SER A 118 1.03 4.38 -22.30
CA SER A 118 1.64 3.09 -22.57
C SER A 118 2.27 2.51 -21.30
N MET A 119 2.68 1.25 -21.32
CA MET A 119 3.39 0.62 -20.20
C MET A 119 4.71 1.34 -19.84
N SER A 120 5.35 2.03 -20.80
CA SER A 120 6.55 2.81 -20.54
C SER A 120 6.31 4.08 -19.70
N ASP A 121 5.05 4.52 -19.59
CA ASP A 121 4.65 5.67 -18.77
C ASP A 121 4.30 5.25 -17.33
N THR A 122 4.41 3.95 -17.02
CA THR A 122 4.06 3.39 -15.73
C THR A 122 5.26 2.88 -14.97
N VAL A 123 5.08 2.70 -13.66
CA VAL A 123 6.04 2.04 -12.80
C VAL A 123 5.31 1.07 -11.88
N SER A 124 5.88 -0.12 -11.69
CA SER A 124 5.43 -1.06 -10.66
C SER A 124 6.40 -0.98 -9.49
N CYS A 125 6.04 -0.24 -8.46
CA CYS A 125 6.91 0.00 -7.32
C CYS A 125 6.09 0.26 -6.04
N THR A 126 6.75 0.19 -4.89
CA THR A 126 6.19 0.55 -3.61
C THR A 126 6.16 2.08 -3.42
N VAL A 127 5.36 2.57 -2.48
CA VAL A 127 5.33 3.99 -2.14
C VAL A 127 6.70 4.48 -1.63
N ASP A 128 7.44 3.65 -0.88
CA ASP A 128 8.81 3.96 -0.43
C ASP A 128 9.74 4.26 -1.61
N GLU A 129 9.61 3.47 -2.69
CA GLU A 129 10.40 3.67 -3.93
C GLU A 129 9.98 4.94 -4.69
N ILE A 130 8.69 5.30 -4.63
CA ILE A 130 8.22 6.58 -5.20
C ILE A 130 8.85 7.74 -4.44
N TYR A 131 8.83 7.72 -3.11
CA TYR A 131 9.47 8.75 -2.29
C TYR A 131 10.97 8.88 -2.59
N LEU A 132 11.68 7.75 -2.71
CA LEU A 132 13.10 7.75 -3.06
C LEU A 132 13.38 8.39 -4.43
N LYS A 133 12.52 8.19 -5.43
CA LYS A 133 12.62 8.86 -6.74
C LYS A 133 12.49 10.38 -6.63
N HIS A 134 11.78 10.87 -5.61
CA HIS A 134 11.67 12.29 -5.31
C HIS A 134 12.75 12.80 -4.32
N GLY A 135 13.75 11.97 -4.01
CA GLY A 135 14.86 12.33 -3.12
C GLY A 135 14.48 12.33 -1.63
N ILE A 136 13.37 11.73 -1.27
CA ILE A 136 12.85 11.67 0.10
C ILE A 136 12.99 10.24 0.62
N SER A 137 13.76 10.03 1.72
CA SER A 137 13.77 8.76 2.43
C SER A 137 12.70 8.77 3.51
N ILE A 138 11.82 7.76 3.51
CA ILE A 138 10.78 7.58 4.53
C ILE A 138 11.01 6.33 5.39
N LEU A 139 12.06 5.57 5.13
CA LEU A 139 12.33 4.28 5.80
C LEU A 139 12.47 4.40 7.33
N ASP A 140 13.03 5.51 7.80
CA ASP A 140 13.24 5.78 9.23
C ASP A 140 12.19 6.75 9.82
N ARG A 141 11.23 7.20 9.02
CA ARG A 141 10.20 8.11 9.49
C ARG A 141 9.12 7.32 10.24
N LYS A 142 8.86 7.74 11.49
CA LYS A 142 7.75 7.21 12.30
C LYS A 142 6.43 7.91 12.02
N ARG A 143 6.47 9.00 11.26
CA ARG A 143 5.30 9.81 10.94
C ARG A 143 5.44 10.37 9.52
N LEU A 144 4.38 10.24 8.72
CA LEU A 144 4.28 10.74 7.36
C LEU A 144 2.90 11.37 7.18
N ARG A 145 2.81 12.69 7.45
CA ARG A 145 1.55 13.44 7.42
C ARG A 145 1.70 14.71 6.60
N PHE A 146 0.58 15.23 6.10
CA PHE A 146 0.58 16.47 5.30
C PHE A 146 1.17 17.66 6.06
N ASP A 147 0.98 17.73 7.39
CA ASP A 147 1.54 18.79 8.20
C ASP A 147 3.08 18.75 8.34
N ASP A 148 3.70 17.61 8.03
CA ASP A 148 5.15 17.43 8.10
C ASP A 148 5.88 18.04 6.87
N PHE A 149 5.12 18.50 5.85
CA PHE A 149 5.62 19.02 4.57
C PHE A 149 5.07 20.42 4.20
N LYS A 150 4.50 21.15 5.16
CA LYS A 150 4.05 22.55 5.01
C LYS A 150 5.16 23.54 5.23
#